data_f2f3f551e773401e309d55692dac1e5b
#
_entry.id   f2f3f551e773401e309d55692dac1e5b
#
_cell.length_a   1.000
_cell.length_b   1.000
_cell.length_c   1.000
_cell.angle_alpha   90.00
_cell.angle_beta   90.00
_cell.angle_gamma   90.00
#
_symmetry.space_group_name_H-M   'P 1'
#
loop_
_entity.id
_entity.type
_entity.pdbx_description
1 polymer ?
#
loop_
_entity_poly.entity_id
_entity_poly.type
_entity_poly.pdbx_seq_one_letter_code
_entity_poly.pdbx_strand_id
1 'polypeptide(L)'
;MRSLLDINVVIALLDSKHDFHNQAQDWWAQCDNLKWATCPIIQNGVLRIMTNPAYNRPNSFSLTIVSDLLRDLFKLADHEFWPDDLSLLDQTIFDLEQVTGFRQLTDIYLLGLATKNQGRFVSFDSRVMIHLVPIANPENLLLF
;
A
#
# COMPACT_ATOMS: atom_id res chain seq x y z
N MET A 1 2.74 3.10 15.57
CA MET A 1 3.44 2.67 14.33
C MET A 1 2.67 3.18 13.13
N ARG A 2 3.31 3.83 12.16
CA ARG A 2 2.68 4.35 10.94
C ARG A 2 2.44 3.22 9.94
N SER A 3 1.30 3.22 9.26
CA SER A 3 0.89 2.16 8.32
C SER A 3 1.08 2.62 6.87
N LEU A 4 2.00 1.99 6.13
CA LEU A 4 2.10 2.14 4.68
C LEU A 4 1.03 1.26 4.05
N LEU A 5 0.04 1.87 3.40
CA LEU A 5 -1.08 1.13 2.84
C LEU A 5 -0.75 0.67 1.41
N ASP A 6 -0.95 -0.61 1.15
CA ASP A 6 -0.86 -1.17 -0.19
C ASP A 6 -1.83 -0.48 -1.16
N ILE A 7 -1.51 -0.49 -2.44
CA ILE A 7 -2.33 0.09 -3.52
C ILE A 7 -3.79 -0.39 -3.40
N ASN A 8 -4.00 -1.69 -3.24
CA ASN A 8 -5.35 -2.27 -3.14
C ASN A 8 -6.10 -1.85 -1.88
N VAL A 9 -5.41 -1.59 -0.77
CA VAL A 9 -6.03 -1.07 0.46
C VAL A 9 -6.49 0.37 0.25
N VAL A 10 -5.66 1.21 -0.38
CA VAL A 10 -6.04 2.59 -0.71
C VAL A 10 -7.23 2.61 -1.68
N ILE A 11 -7.20 1.79 -2.73
CA ILE A 11 -8.32 1.69 -3.68
C ILE A 11 -9.60 1.23 -2.96
N ALA A 12 -9.51 0.24 -2.09
CA ALA A 12 -10.67 -0.24 -1.32
C ALA A 12 -11.26 0.86 -0.42
N LEU A 13 -10.44 1.74 0.14
CA LEU A 13 -10.93 2.90 0.91
C LEU A 13 -11.66 3.92 0.03
N LEU A 14 -11.20 4.13 -1.21
CA LEU A 14 -11.74 5.14 -2.13
C LEU A 14 -12.96 4.66 -2.94
N ASP A 15 -13.05 3.39 -3.25
CA ASP A 15 -14.08 2.81 -4.11
C ASP A 15 -15.08 1.98 -3.31
N SER A 16 -16.29 2.53 -3.11
CA SER A 16 -17.36 1.87 -2.35
C SER A 16 -17.86 0.55 -2.97
N LYS A 17 -17.53 0.29 -4.23
CA LYS A 17 -17.88 -0.96 -4.93
C LYS A 17 -16.76 -2.00 -4.91
N HIS A 18 -15.61 -1.68 -4.32
CA HIS A 18 -14.50 -2.63 -4.18
C HIS A 18 -14.89 -3.77 -3.24
N ASP A 19 -14.51 -5.01 -3.57
CA ASP A 19 -14.87 -6.21 -2.79
C ASP A 19 -14.44 -6.11 -1.32
N PHE A 20 -13.32 -5.44 -1.04
CA PHE A 20 -12.78 -5.26 0.31
C PHE A 20 -13.06 -3.88 0.91
N HIS A 21 -13.99 -3.11 0.33
CA HIS A 21 -14.30 -1.76 0.84
C HIS A 21 -14.68 -1.76 2.31
N ASN A 22 -15.65 -2.59 2.69
CA ASN A 22 -16.13 -2.65 4.07
C ASN A 22 -15.02 -3.06 5.04
N GLN A 23 -14.21 -4.05 4.66
CA GLN A 23 -13.09 -4.51 5.50
C GLN A 23 -12.05 -3.41 5.71
N ALA A 24 -11.72 -2.66 4.67
CA ALA A 24 -10.79 -1.53 4.76
C ALA A 24 -11.36 -0.41 5.64
N GLN A 25 -12.64 -0.09 5.47
CA GLN A 25 -13.33 0.94 6.26
C GLN A 25 -13.42 0.55 7.75
N ASP A 26 -13.76 -0.70 8.04
CA ASP A 26 -13.84 -1.21 9.41
C ASP A 26 -12.48 -1.14 10.10
N TRP A 27 -11.43 -1.56 9.41
CA TRP A 27 -10.06 -1.44 9.92
C TRP A 27 -9.69 0.02 10.19
N TRP A 28 -9.97 0.93 9.23
CA TRP A 28 -9.70 2.35 9.38
C TRP A 28 -10.42 2.94 10.60
N ALA A 29 -11.70 2.62 10.76
CA ALA A 29 -12.53 3.12 11.86
C ALA A 29 -12.09 2.60 13.25
N GLN A 30 -11.48 1.40 13.30
CA GLN A 30 -11.00 0.79 14.55
C GLN A 30 -9.62 1.32 14.98
N CYS A 31 -8.92 2.04 14.10
CA CYS A 31 -7.61 2.58 14.41
C CYS A 31 -7.73 3.96 15.09
N ASP A 32 -7.67 3.98 16.41
CA ASP A 32 -7.58 5.26 17.15
C ASP A 32 -6.31 6.02 16.76
N ASN A 33 -6.46 7.29 16.36
CA ASN A 33 -5.35 8.16 15.94
C ASN A 33 -4.47 7.53 14.85
N LEU A 34 -5.09 7.00 13.81
CA LEU A 34 -4.39 6.35 12.70
C LEU A 34 -3.30 7.26 12.11
N LYS A 35 -2.08 6.76 12.11
CA LYS A 35 -0.95 7.32 11.38
C LYS A 35 -0.69 6.45 10.16
N TRP A 36 -0.70 7.04 8.99
CA TRP A 36 -0.54 6.28 7.75
C TRP A 36 0.34 7.00 6.74
N ALA A 37 0.78 6.28 5.72
CA ALA A 37 1.68 6.80 4.71
C ALA A 37 1.34 6.28 3.32
N THR A 38 1.77 7.04 2.32
CA THR A 38 1.88 6.62 0.93
C THR A 38 3.26 6.94 0.41
N CYS A 39 3.64 6.31 -0.70
CA CYS A 39 4.87 6.60 -1.45
C CYS A 39 4.55 6.76 -2.94
N PRO A 40 5.50 7.19 -3.79
CA PRO A 40 5.28 7.35 -5.23
C PRO A 40 4.71 6.11 -5.91
N ILE A 41 5.19 4.91 -5.59
CA ILE A 41 4.69 3.65 -6.15
C ILE A 41 3.19 3.48 -5.85
N ILE A 42 2.78 3.74 -4.61
CA ILE A 42 1.37 3.59 -4.21
C ILE A 42 0.50 4.62 -4.90
N GLN A 43 0.87 5.90 -4.86
CA GLN A 43 0.08 6.97 -5.49
C GLN A 43 -0.05 6.75 -7.00
N ASN A 44 1.06 6.42 -7.68
CA ASN A 44 1.06 6.10 -9.10
C ASN A 44 0.17 4.87 -9.39
N GLY A 45 0.29 3.82 -8.59
CA GLY A 45 -0.50 2.60 -8.73
C GLY A 45 -2.00 2.84 -8.59
N VAL A 46 -2.44 3.62 -7.61
CA VAL A 46 -3.84 3.98 -7.40
C VAL A 46 -4.39 4.75 -8.59
N LEU A 47 -3.67 5.80 -9.02
CA LEU A 47 -4.07 6.61 -10.19
C LEU A 47 -4.18 5.75 -11.44
N ARG A 48 -3.17 4.92 -11.73
CA ARG A 48 -3.11 4.09 -12.93
C ARG A 48 -4.20 3.02 -12.96
N ILE A 49 -4.45 2.36 -11.84
CA ILE A 49 -5.44 1.28 -11.77
C ILE A 49 -6.85 1.84 -11.84
N MET A 50 -7.19 2.81 -11.01
CA MET A 50 -8.56 3.32 -10.95
C MET A 50 -8.99 4.07 -12.23
N THR A 51 -8.05 4.67 -12.95
CA THR A 51 -8.34 5.36 -14.23
C THR A 51 -8.24 4.45 -15.45
N ASN A 52 -7.81 3.20 -15.28
CA ASN A 52 -7.81 2.23 -16.35
C ASN A 52 -9.27 1.93 -16.76
N PRO A 53 -9.65 2.06 -18.05
CA PRO A 53 -11.01 1.76 -18.51
C PRO A 53 -11.49 0.35 -18.18
N ALA A 54 -10.57 -0.60 -17.98
CA ALA A 54 -10.90 -1.98 -17.61
C ALA A 54 -11.29 -2.14 -16.13
N TYR A 55 -10.94 -1.18 -15.27
CA TYR A 55 -11.16 -1.28 -13.83
C TYR A 55 -12.65 -1.17 -13.45
N ASN A 56 -13.34 -0.18 -14.00
CA ASN A 56 -14.73 0.12 -13.64
C ASN A 56 -15.59 0.34 -14.90
N ARG A 57 -15.91 -0.75 -15.59
CA ARG A 57 -16.81 -0.70 -16.77
C ARG A 57 -18.27 -0.63 -16.35
N PRO A 58 -19.11 0.16 -17.08
CA PRO A 58 -18.80 1.03 -18.21
C PRO A 58 -18.25 2.42 -17.83
N ASN A 59 -18.26 2.80 -16.55
CA ASN A 59 -17.94 4.13 -16.05
C ASN A 59 -16.53 4.15 -15.45
N SER A 60 -15.52 4.55 -16.22
CA SER A 60 -14.18 4.75 -15.71
C SER A 60 -14.06 6.03 -14.89
N PHE A 61 -13.24 6.00 -13.84
CA PHE A 61 -12.87 7.20 -13.09
C PHE A 61 -11.91 8.08 -13.91
N SER A 62 -12.08 9.40 -13.84
CA SER A 62 -11.12 10.34 -14.43
C SER A 62 -9.92 10.54 -13.49
N LEU A 63 -8.79 10.99 -14.06
CA LEU A 63 -7.62 11.37 -13.26
C LEU A 63 -7.95 12.47 -12.26
N THR A 64 -8.76 13.45 -12.64
CA THR A 64 -9.19 14.54 -11.75
C THR A 64 -9.95 13.97 -10.55
N ILE A 65 -10.92 13.10 -10.78
CA ILE A 65 -11.73 12.50 -9.71
C ILE A 65 -10.83 11.70 -8.74
N VAL A 66 -9.98 10.81 -9.26
CA VAL A 66 -9.12 9.98 -8.40
C VAL A 66 -8.12 10.83 -7.65
N SER A 67 -7.54 11.86 -8.28
CA SER A 67 -6.62 12.79 -7.62
C SER A 67 -7.28 13.53 -6.47
N ASP A 68 -8.52 13.98 -6.67
CA ASP A 68 -9.26 14.71 -5.63
C ASP A 68 -9.64 13.78 -4.48
N LEU A 69 -10.07 12.55 -4.77
CA LEU A 69 -10.35 11.53 -3.74
C LEU A 69 -9.10 11.23 -2.90
N LEU A 70 -7.93 11.09 -3.53
CA LEU A 70 -6.67 10.88 -2.81
C LEU A 70 -6.31 12.08 -1.92
N ARG A 71 -6.43 13.31 -2.45
CA ARG A 71 -6.14 14.52 -1.67
C ARG A 71 -7.08 14.66 -0.47
N ASP A 72 -8.34 14.28 -0.63
CA ASP A 72 -9.31 14.31 0.47
C ASP A 72 -9.00 13.21 1.50
N LEU A 73 -8.63 12.02 1.05
CA LEU A 73 -8.19 10.95 1.96
C LEU A 73 -6.96 11.38 2.79
N PHE A 74 -6.01 12.11 2.19
CA PHE A 74 -4.82 12.60 2.91
C PHE A 74 -5.14 13.59 4.02
N LYS A 75 -6.29 14.26 3.98
CA LYS A 75 -6.77 15.16 5.03
C LYS A 75 -7.38 14.43 6.22
N LEU A 76 -7.73 13.15 6.01
CA LEU A 76 -8.28 12.30 7.07
C LEU A 76 -7.13 11.58 7.78
N ALA A 77 -7.08 11.71 9.09
CA ALA A 77 -6.01 11.16 9.92
C ALA A 77 -4.60 11.75 9.60
N ASP A 78 -3.57 11.25 10.29
CA ASP A 78 -2.18 11.72 10.16
C ASP A 78 -1.50 11.02 8.98
N HIS A 79 -1.54 11.65 7.80
CA HIS A 79 -0.90 11.17 6.57
C HIS A 79 0.51 11.72 6.41
N GLU A 80 1.44 10.88 5.94
CA GLU A 80 2.80 11.23 5.59
C GLU A 80 3.17 10.68 4.21
N PHE A 81 3.88 11.47 3.42
CA PHE A 81 4.47 11.01 2.16
C PHE A 81 5.90 10.53 2.38
N TRP A 82 6.18 9.28 2.01
CA TRP A 82 7.52 8.70 2.07
C TRP A 82 8.14 8.62 0.68
N PRO A 83 9.38 9.08 0.49
CA PRO A 83 10.07 8.89 -0.78
C PRO A 83 10.42 7.42 -1.01
N ASP A 84 10.46 6.99 -2.28
CA ASP A 84 10.95 5.66 -2.67
C ASP A 84 12.49 5.68 -2.68
N ASP A 85 13.11 5.64 -1.50
CA ASP A 85 14.53 5.84 -1.30
C ASP A 85 15.29 4.55 -0.92
N LEU A 86 14.77 3.41 -1.35
CA LEU A 86 15.41 2.11 -1.25
C LEU A 86 15.77 1.55 -2.62
N SER A 87 16.78 0.71 -2.66
CA SER A 87 17.10 -0.12 -3.82
C SER A 87 16.80 -1.59 -3.52
N LEU A 88 16.05 -2.26 -4.39
CA LEU A 88 15.88 -3.72 -4.33
C LEU A 88 17.22 -4.48 -4.45
N LEU A 89 18.26 -3.82 -4.97
CA LEU A 89 19.59 -4.42 -5.07
C LEU A 89 20.39 -4.36 -3.77
N ASP A 90 19.87 -3.71 -2.73
CA ASP A 90 20.49 -3.69 -1.41
C ASP A 90 20.27 -5.03 -0.69
N GLN A 91 21.32 -5.85 -0.66
CA GLN A 91 21.32 -7.18 -0.07
C GLN A 91 21.20 -7.18 1.46
N THR A 92 21.42 -6.03 2.10
CA THR A 92 21.21 -5.90 3.56
C THR A 92 19.73 -5.79 3.93
N ILE A 93 18.88 -5.44 2.96
CA ILE A 93 17.44 -5.23 3.14
C ILE A 93 16.63 -6.34 2.49
N PHE A 94 17.01 -6.81 1.28
CA PHE A 94 16.24 -7.73 0.46
C PHE A 94 17.01 -8.99 0.11
N ASP A 95 16.35 -10.14 0.22
CA ASP A 95 16.89 -11.43 -0.20
C ASP A 95 16.28 -11.83 -1.56
N LEU A 96 16.80 -11.24 -2.64
CA LEU A 96 16.32 -11.49 -3.99
C LEU A 96 16.58 -12.92 -4.49
N GLU A 97 17.56 -13.63 -3.92
CA GLU A 97 17.85 -15.01 -4.30
C GLU A 97 16.68 -15.97 -3.99
N GLN A 98 15.89 -15.63 -2.97
CA GLN A 98 14.72 -16.41 -2.58
C GLN A 98 13.41 -15.94 -3.22
N VAL A 99 13.43 -14.87 -4.02
CA VAL A 99 12.25 -14.41 -4.77
C VAL A 99 11.98 -15.36 -5.92
N THR A 100 10.80 -15.94 -5.96
CA THR A 100 10.41 -16.94 -6.96
C THR A 100 9.63 -16.37 -8.13
N GLY A 101 9.15 -15.12 -8.02
CA GLY A 101 8.35 -14.49 -9.08
C GLY A 101 8.34 -12.97 -9.03
N PHE A 102 8.29 -12.37 -10.22
CA PHE A 102 8.31 -10.91 -10.39
C PHE A 102 7.17 -10.18 -9.66
N ARG A 103 6.04 -10.84 -9.42
CA ARG A 103 4.88 -10.27 -8.74
C ARG A 103 5.13 -9.96 -7.26
N GLN A 104 6.15 -10.58 -6.67
CA GLN A 104 6.54 -10.34 -5.28
C GLN A 104 7.35 -9.04 -5.10
N LEU A 105 7.94 -8.50 -6.17
CA LEU A 105 8.92 -7.40 -6.08
C LEU A 105 8.35 -6.12 -5.47
N THR A 106 7.16 -5.71 -5.87
CA THR A 106 6.54 -4.49 -5.32
C THR A 106 6.20 -4.66 -3.85
N ASP A 107 5.65 -5.80 -3.46
CA ASP A 107 5.23 -6.07 -2.09
C ASP A 107 6.42 -6.10 -1.13
N ILE A 108 7.51 -6.79 -1.50
CA ILE A 108 8.72 -6.81 -0.66
C ILE A 108 9.39 -5.44 -0.59
N TYR A 109 9.36 -4.66 -1.68
CA TYR A 109 9.84 -3.29 -1.67
C TYR A 109 9.07 -2.43 -0.67
N LEU A 110 7.73 -2.48 -0.71
CA LEU A 110 6.88 -1.72 0.19
C LEU A 110 7.04 -2.17 1.65
N LEU A 111 7.20 -3.46 1.89
CA LEU A 111 7.51 -3.97 3.22
C LEU A 111 8.88 -3.46 3.72
N GLY A 112 9.90 -3.48 2.87
CA GLY A 112 11.22 -2.93 3.18
C GLY A 112 11.17 -1.43 3.48
N LEU A 113 10.42 -0.67 2.67
CA LEU A 113 10.23 0.76 2.87
C LEU A 113 9.52 1.06 4.20
N ALA A 114 8.46 0.30 4.51
CA ALA A 114 7.75 0.44 5.78
C ALA A 114 8.66 0.13 6.97
N THR A 115 9.43 -0.95 6.89
CA THR A 115 10.38 -1.36 7.95
C THR A 115 11.46 -0.31 8.17
N LYS A 116 12.06 0.21 7.10
CA LYS A 116 13.06 1.29 7.18
C LYS A 116 12.51 2.52 7.91
N ASN A 117 11.26 2.87 7.66
CA ASN A 117 10.59 4.01 8.29
C ASN A 117 9.97 3.66 9.67
N GLN A 118 10.35 2.54 10.27
CA GLN A 118 9.83 2.08 11.58
C GLN A 118 8.29 1.96 11.58
N GLY A 119 7.74 1.62 10.43
CA GLY A 119 6.32 1.44 10.19
C GLY A 119 5.96 0.00 9.88
N ARG A 120 4.72 -0.20 9.44
CA ARG A 120 4.24 -1.50 8.96
C ARG A 120 3.61 -1.37 7.57
N PHE A 121 3.76 -2.40 6.77
CA PHE A 121 3.06 -2.55 5.50
C PHE A 121 1.72 -3.24 5.74
N VAL A 122 0.65 -2.71 5.16
CA VAL A 122 -0.73 -3.20 5.32
C VAL A 122 -1.27 -3.62 3.96
N SER A 123 -1.63 -4.89 3.82
CA SER A 123 -2.09 -5.45 2.53
C SER A 123 -3.19 -6.48 2.71
N PHE A 124 -3.99 -6.68 1.65
CA PHE A 124 -4.91 -7.82 1.51
C PHE A 124 -4.23 -9.07 0.94
N ASP A 125 -3.02 -8.94 0.42
CA ASP A 125 -2.33 -10.05 -0.24
C ASP A 125 -1.60 -10.94 0.77
N SER A 126 -2.20 -12.09 1.09
CA SER A 126 -1.62 -13.07 2.00
C SER A 126 -0.32 -13.73 1.49
N ARG A 127 0.09 -13.44 0.24
CA ARG A 127 1.32 -13.97 -0.36
C ARG A 127 2.56 -13.13 -0.05
N VAL A 128 2.41 -12.00 0.64
CA VAL A 128 3.57 -11.21 1.08
C VAL A 128 4.41 -12.03 2.05
N MET A 129 5.67 -12.27 1.67
CA MET A 129 6.58 -13.15 2.40
C MET A 129 7.61 -12.32 3.19
N ILE A 130 7.41 -12.20 4.48
CA ILE A 130 8.25 -11.37 5.37
C ILE A 130 9.72 -11.77 5.35
N HIS A 131 10.03 -13.08 5.19
CA HIS A 131 11.41 -13.57 5.18
C HIS A 131 12.25 -13.08 4.00
N LEU A 132 11.62 -12.56 2.93
CA LEU A 132 12.30 -11.94 1.79
C LEU A 132 12.84 -10.53 2.11
N VAL A 133 12.48 -10.00 3.28
CA VAL A 133 12.95 -8.72 3.81
C VAL A 133 13.59 -8.96 5.19
N PRO A 134 14.87 -9.37 5.26
CA PRO A 134 15.53 -9.79 6.50
C PRO A 134 15.50 -8.80 7.65
N ILE A 135 15.37 -7.51 7.36
CA ILE A 135 15.25 -6.46 8.38
C ILE A 135 13.85 -6.37 9.00
N ALA A 136 12.84 -6.99 8.37
CA ALA A 136 11.46 -6.91 8.84
C ALA A 136 11.17 -7.90 9.96
N ASN A 137 10.36 -7.47 10.92
CA ASN A 137 9.81 -8.27 11.99
C ASN A 137 8.29 -8.47 11.79
N PRO A 138 7.66 -9.43 12.47
CA PRO A 138 6.21 -9.68 12.32
C PRO A 138 5.33 -8.44 12.49
N GLU A 139 5.73 -7.49 13.32
CA GLU A 139 5.01 -6.23 13.55
C GLU A 139 5.04 -5.27 12.35
N ASN A 140 5.99 -5.46 11.42
CA ASN A 140 6.11 -4.64 10.22
C ASN A 140 5.17 -5.06 9.10
N LEU A 141 4.40 -6.13 9.27
CA LEU A 141 3.43 -6.61 8.27
C LEU A 141 2.07 -6.85 8.92
N LEU A 142 1.03 -6.24 8.35
CA LEU A 142 -0.36 -6.49 8.69
C LEU A 142 -1.09 -7.01 7.45
N LEU A 143 -1.60 -8.21 7.54
CA LEU A 143 -2.47 -8.82 6.52
C LEU A 143 -3.89 -8.91 7.04
N PHE A 144 -4.87 -8.59 6.18
CA PHE A 144 -6.29 -8.70 6.47
C PHE A 144 -6.80 -10.15 6.33
#